data_7df511fe6e44f144a8dd35b0a90a3fbe
#
_entry.id   7df511fe6e44f144a8dd35b0a90a3fbe
#
_cell.length_a   1.000
_cell.length_b   1.000
_cell.length_c   1.000
_cell.angle_alpha   90.00
_cell.angle_beta   90.00
_cell.angle_gamma   90.00
#
_symmetry.space_group_name_H-M   'P 1'
#
loop_
_entity.id
_entity.type
_entity.pdbx_description
1 polymer ?
#
loop_
_entity_poly.entity_id
_entity_poly.type
_entity_poly.pdbx_seq_one_letter_code
_entity_poly.pdbx_strand_id
1 'polypeptide(L)'
;MPRKKKQAASPTQTELLDITARLKTGVCVPALREAVKAWRAGGYKGITDTTRLLLNHWFQADHKLRTGRPFKYHHSQQEAIETLVFVWEYEKVRTRKALLERYATASPDLRLPPFDEFARYCVKMATGSGKTKVMALAVAWQFFNAAREADEIAKDYAKTFLLLAPNVIVFERLKLDFAGGGIFRTDPVIPKELEIFWDFDCVIRGDTEKAHSEGTLFLTNIQQFYERPDGSNDDEPDVMTEMLGSKPPTKKLELTNFAERIAMRAGHLLVVNDEAHHTHDEDSEWNKIIRNLHGKTPLSSQLDFTATPRFQKGGIFPWTICDYPLKQAIVDGIVKRPVKGIAKIQEPKSDIASVRYKAYLIAGVERWKEYRDQLKPLRKKPVLFIMMNDTKDADEVEDWLKTKYPEDFAGEKTQVIHTDKSGEVSKKGLDVARRAVRDVDLENSPINAIVSVLMLREGWDVQNVTVVVGLRPYSAKANILPEQTIGRGLRLMFRDLSASFTERVDIIGNRAFLDFVDELEKLEELKLDTFEIGKDKLRIVTIL
;
A
#
# COMPACT_ATOMS: atom_id res chain seq x y z
N MET A 1 7.50 53.68 -0.35
CA MET A 1 6.86 52.35 -0.39
C MET A 1 7.65 51.40 0.49
N PRO A 2 7.13 50.86 1.58
CA PRO A 2 7.89 49.93 2.42
C PRO A 2 7.89 48.54 1.78
N ARG A 3 9.07 47.94 1.66
CA ARG A 3 9.27 46.54 1.22
C ARG A 3 8.57 45.57 2.18
N LYS A 4 7.56 44.82 1.67
CA LYS A 4 7.00 43.68 2.38
C LYS A 4 8.13 42.70 2.73
N LYS A 5 8.44 42.53 4.00
CA LYS A 5 9.26 41.44 4.50
C LYS A 5 8.60 40.13 4.10
N LYS A 6 9.29 39.30 3.30
CA LYS A 6 8.92 37.88 3.13
C LYS A 6 8.89 37.28 4.54
N GLN A 7 7.73 36.81 4.97
CA GLN A 7 7.65 35.91 6.12
C GLN A 7 8.52 34.69 5.78
N ALA A 8 9.59 34.52 6.50
CA ALA A 8 10.40 33.31 6.45
C ALA A 8 9.48 32.14 6.86
N ALA A 9 9.51 31.06 6.09
CA ALA A 9 8.92 29.78 6.50
C ALA A 9 9.39 29.48 7.92
N SER A 10 8.47 29.02 8.79
CA SER A 10 8.80 28.82 10.21
C SER A 10 10.06 27.95 10.32
N PRO A 11 11.05 28.34 11.13
CA PRO A 11 12.32 27.63 11.25
C PRO A 11 12.18 26.14 11.60
N THR A 12 11.04 25.78 12.15
CA THR A 12 10.64 24.48 12.67
C THR A 12 10.58 23.35 11.64
N GLN A 13 10.13 23.62 10.41
CA GLN A 13 9.94 22.55 9.41
C GLN A 13 11.26 22.17 8.73
N THR A 14 12.16 23.12 8.58
CA THR A 14 13.49 22.90 7.98
C THR A 14 14.39 22.10 8.94
N GLU A 15 14.38 22.42 10.25
CA GLU A 15 15.14 21.69 11.25
C GLU A 15 14.65 20.25 11.41
N LEU A 16 13.34 20.03 11.43
CA LEU A 16 12.75 18.69 11.48
C LEU A 16 13.19 17.83 10.29
N LEU A 17 13.17 18.40 9.08
CA LEU A 17 13.58 17.71 7.85
C LEU A 17 15.08 17.35 7.87
N ASP A 18 15.94 18.20 8.38
CA ASP A 18 17.38 17.94 8.46
C ASP A 18 17.73 16.82 9.44
N ILE A 19 17.04 16.76 10.58
CA ILE A 19 17.26 15.70 11.57
C ILE A 19 16.70 14.38 11.06
N THR A 20 15.47 14.36 10.58
CA THR A 20 14.80 13.14 10.14
C THR A 20 15.37 12.57 8.84
N ALA A 21 16.01 13.39 8.01
CA ALA A 21 16.71 12.94 6.80
C ALA A 21 17.87 11.98 7.08
N ARG A 22 18.49 12.08 8.27
CA ARG A 22 19.61 11.22 8.68
C ARG A 22 19.17 9.92 9.34
N LEU A 23 17.89 9.80 9.69
CA LEU A 23 17.37 8.63 10.39
C LEU A 23 17.00 7.53 9.41
N LYS A 24 17.31 6.29 9.76
CA LYS A 24 16.94 5.09 8.99
C LYS A 24 15.62 4.49 9.45
N THR A 25 15.23 4.72 10.70
CA THR A 25 13.96 4.31 11.30
C THR A 25 13.31 5.47 12.04
N GLY A 26 12.03 5.36 12.38
CA GLY A 26 11.32 6.35 13.17
C GLY A 26 11.95 6.54 14.55
N VAL A 27 12.07 7.79 15.02
CA VAL A 27 12.74 8.15 16.29
C VAL A 27 12.17 7.45 17.51
N CYS A 28 10.87 7.13 17.49
CA CYS A 28 10.18 6.47 18.61
C CYS A 28 10.27 4.93 18.56
N VAL A 29 10.58 4.35 17.38
CA VAL A 29 10.47 2.91 17.16
C VAL A 29 11.37 2.09 18.08
N PRO A 30 12.65 2.40 18.30
CA PRO A 30 13.50 1.57 19.16
C PRO A 30 12.97 1.48 20.59
N ALA A 31 12.61 2.61 21.20
CA ALA A 31 12.10 2.64 22.58
C ALA A 31 10.72 1.98 22.69
N LEU A 32 9.83 2.22 21.72
CA LEU A 32 8.51 1.58 21.69
C LEU A 32 8.61 0.06 21.55
N ARG A 33 9.50 -0.44 20.69
CA ARG A 33 9.68 -1.88 20.49
C ARG A 33 10.07 -2.59 21.79
N GLU A 34 11.01 -2.03 22.55
CA GLU A 34 11.39 -2.58 23.85
C GLU A 34 10.27 -2.46 24.89
N ALA A 35 9.56 -1.33 24.94
CA ALA A 35 8.46 -1.12 25.85
C ALA A 35 7.30 -2.09 25.57
N VAL A 36 6.91 -2.29 24.31
CA VAL A 36 5.85 -3.23 23.90
C VAL A 36 6.25 -4.66 24.19
N LYS A 37 7.51 -5.03 23.96
CA LYS A 37 8.04 -6.36 24.29
C LYS A 37 7.96 -6.64 25.80
N ALA A 38 8.35 -5.67 26.63
CA ALA A 38 8.25 -5.78 28.08
C ALA A 38 6.78 -5.86 28.55
N TRP A 39 5.90 -5.03 27.96
CA TRP A 39 4.46 -5.03 28.26
C TRP A 39 3.78 -6.36 27.88
N ARG A 40 4.11 -6.94 26.71
CA ARG A 40 3.68 -8.27 26.28
C ARG A 40 4.13 -9.34 27.29
N ALA A 41 5.41 -9.34 27.69
CA ALA A 41 5.96 -10.26 28.67
C ALA A 41 5.29 -10.11 30.04
N GLY A 42 4.82 -8.89 30.40
CA GLY A 42 4.05 -8.59 31.60
C GLY A 42 2.57 -8.99 31.53
N GLY A 43 2.10 -9.63 30.44
CA GLY A 43 0.73 -10.13 30.27
C GLY A 43 -0.27 -9.04 29.90
N TYR A 44 0.15 -8.03 29.12
CA TYR A 44 -0.74 -6.97 28.61
C TYR A 44 -1.54 -6.25 29.70
N LYS A 45 -0.88 -5.80 30.75
CA LYS A 45 -1.53 -5.09 31.85
C LYS A 45 -2.14 -3.76 31.37
N GLY A 46 -3.28 -3.38 31.96
CA GLY A 46 -3.89 -2.06 31.78
C GLY A 46 -4.70 -1.87 30.50
N ILE A 47 -5.07 -2.96 29.81
CA ILE A 47 -6.01 -2.94 28.69
C ILE A 47 -7.38 -3.47 29.10
N THR A 48 -8.38 -3.20 28.26
CA THR A 48 -9.74 -3.73 28.44
C THR A 48 -9.79 -5.24 28.31
N ASP A 49 -10.84 -5.85 28.84
CA ASP A 49 -11.08 -7.29 28.67
C ASP A 49 -11.37 -7.62 27.21
N THR A 50 -12.04 -6.73 26.49
CA THR A 50 -12.27 -6.84 25.03
C THR A 50 -10.96 -6.89 24.26
N THR A 51 -10.05 -5.94 24.50
CA THR A 51 -8.74 -5.92 23.84
C THR A 51 -7.93 -7.17 24.17
N ARG A 52 -7.95 -7.63 25.42
CA ARG A 52 -7.27 -8.85 25.83
C ARG A 52 -7.80 -10.07 25.10
N LEU A 53 -9.13 -10.20 24.98
CA LEU A 53 -9.77 -11.28 24.23
C LEU A 53 -9.34 -11.26 22.75
N LEU A 54 -9.34 -10.08 22.12
CA LEU A 54 -8.92 -9.91 20.74
C LEU A 54 -7.46 -10.31 20.52
N LEU A 55 -6.53 -9.81 21.34
CA LEU A 55 -5.10 -10.15 21.22
C LEU A 55 -4.85 -11.65 21.42
N ASN A 56 -5.53 -12.28 22.36
CA ASN A 56 -5.43 -13.73 22.59
C ASN A 56 -5.98 -14.50 21.39
N HIS A 57 -7.15 -14.10 20.87
CA HIS A 57 -7.72 -14.69 19.67
C HIS A 57 -6.76 -14.59 18.48
N TRP A 58 -6.26 -13.40 18.18
CA TRP A 58 -5.44 -13.19 16.97
C TRP A 58 -4.07 -13.87 17.01
N PHE A 59 -3.41 -13.92 18.17
CA PHE A 59 -2.01 -14.28 18.25
C PHE A 59 -1.69 -15.52 19.07
N GLN A 60 -2.62 -16.02 19.88
CA GLN A 60 -2.41 -17.20 20.71
C GLN A 60 -3.28 -18.39 20.28
N ALA A 61 -4.43 -18.14 19.68
CA ALA A 61 -5.31 -19.21 19.21
C ALA A 61 -4.84 -19.76 17.85
N ASP A 62 -5.08 -21.06 17.66
CA ASP A 62 -4.87 -21.71 16.37
C ASP A 62 -6.08 -21.47 15.46
N HIS A 63 -5.80 -20.99 14.25
CA HIS A 63 -6.83 -20.70 13.27
C HIS A 63 -6.74 -21.57 12.03
N LYS A 64 -7.89 -21.79 11.39
CA LYS A 64 -8.00 -22.37 10.07
C LYS A 64 -8.89 -21.48 9.21
N LEU A 65 -8.45 -21.23 7.98
CA LEU A 65 -9.28 -20.60 6.98
C LEU A 65 -10.47 -21.50 6.61
N ARG A 66 -11.48 -20.96 5.95
CA ARG A 66 -12.64 -21.74 5.45
C ARG A 66 -12.23 -22.89 4.52
N THR A 67 -11.07 -22.81 3.90
CA THR A 67 -10.45 -23.87 3.09
C THR A 67 -9.84 -25.01 3.90
N GLY A 68 -9.89 -24.95 5.25
CA GLY A 68 -9.27 -25.90 6.16
C GLY A 68 -7.76 -25.66 6.40
N ARG A 69 -7.16 -24.72 5.71
CA ARG A 69 -5.72 -24.40 5.84
C ARG A 69 -5.43 -23.71 7.15
N PRO A 70 -4.30 -24.03 7.81
CA PRO A 70 -3.82 -23.29 8.97
C PRO A 70 -3.62 -21.81 8.62
N PHE A 71 -3.98 -20.94 9.55
CA PHE A 71 -3.76 -19.49 9.42
C PHE A 71 -3.10 -18.97 10.70
N LYS A 72 -2.11 -18.12 10.52
CA LYS A 72 -1.47 -17.39 11.62
C LYS A 72 -1.10 -16.00 11.16
N TYR A 73 -1.41 -15.01 11.97
CA TYR A 73 -0.91 -13.66 11.76
C TYR A 73 0.60 -13.62 11.91
N HIS A 74 1.25 -12.80 11.10
CA HIS A 74 2.70 -12.65 11.11
C HIS A 74 3.15 -11.87 12.35
N HIS A 75 4.37 -12.13 12.85
CA HIS A 75 4.92 -11.41 14.00
C HIS A 75 4.97 -9.88 13.76
N SER A 76 5.20 -9.42 12.51
CA SER A 76 5.17 -8.01 12.15
C SER A 76 3.77 -7.39 12.25
N GLN A 77 2.72 -8.16 11.96
CA GLN A 77 1.33 -7.73 12.13
C GLN A 77 0.96 -7.69 13.61
N GLN A 78 1.44 -8.65 14.39
CA GLN A 78 1.32 -8.65 15.84
C GLN A 78 2.01 -7.44 16.45
N GLU A 79 3.28 -7.17 16.11
CA GLU A 79 4.03 -6.02 16.60
C GLU A 79 3.31 -4.71 16.26
N ALA A 80 2.77 -4.58 15.05
CA ALA A 80 2.07 -3.38 14.62
C ALA A 80 0.80 -3.11 15.43
N ILE A 81 -0.08 -4.12 15.59
CA ILE A 81 -1.34 -3.94 16.34
C ILE A 81 -1.08 -3.78 17.84
N GLU A 82 -0.14 -4.54 18.41
CA GLU A 82 0.24 -4.40 19.81
C GLU A 82 0.81 -3.02 20.12
N THR A 83 1.63 -2.46 19.22
CA THR A 83 2.15 -1.10 19.38
C THR A 83 1.05 -0.06 19.32
N LEU A 84 0.07 -0.21 18.40
CA LEU A 84 -1.11 0.67 18.35
C LEU A 84 -1.92 0.61 19.66
N VAL A 85 -2.21 -0.59 20.15
CA VAL A 85 -2.91 -0.80 21.42
C VAL A 85 -2.12 -0.20 22.57
N PHE A 86 -0.81 -0.47 22.63
CA PHE A 86 0.07 0.03 23.69
C PHE A 86 0.08 1.56 23.76
N VAL A 87 0.34 2.24 22.65
CA VAL A 87 0.43 3.71 22.67
C VAL A 87 -0.93 4.37 22.91
N TRP A 88 -2.00 3.81 22.35
CA TRP A 88 -3.33 4.43 22.41
C TRP A 88 -4.09 4.06 23.69
N GLU A 89 -4.17 2.77 24.04
CA GLU A 89 -4.99 2.29 25.15
C GLU A 89 -4.23 2.28 26.49
N TYR A 90 -3.01 1.71 26.52
CA TYR A 90 -2.22 1.58 27.73
C TYR A 90 -1.54 2.90 28.13
N GLU A 91 -0.75 3.49 27.24
CA GLU A 91 0.00 4.73 27.49
C GLU A 91 -0.84 5.99 27.36
N LYS A 92 -2.02 5.90 26.76
CA LYS A 92 -2.94 7.03 26.51
C LYS A 92 -2.28 8.23 25.84
N VAL A 93 -1.36 7.98 24.93
CA VAL A 93 -0.70 9.01 24.14
C VAL A 93 -1.67 9.48 23.05
N ARG A 94 -2.11 10.73 23.10
CA ARG A 94 -3.14 11.29 22.21
C ARG A 94 -2.61 12.37 21.26
N THR A 95 -1.33 12.75 21.40
CA THR A 95 -0.71 13.77 20.56
C THR A 95 0.67 13.32 20.09
N ARG A 96 1.11 13.82 18.93
CA ARG A 96 2.47 13.55 18.44
C ARG A 96 3.54 14.11 19.37
N LYS A 97 3.26 15.25 19.99
CA LYS A 97 4.16 15.85 20.98
C LYS A 97 4.39 14.90 22.16
N ALA A 98 3.34 14.38 22.78
CA ALA A 98 3.45 13.43 23.89
C ALA A 98 4.17 12.13 23.47
N LEU A 99 3.97 11.69 22.22
CA LEU A 99 4.67 10.52 21.67
C LEU A 99 6.18 10.75 21.61
N LEU A 100 6.60 11.89 21.08
CA LEU A 100 8.02 12.24 20.99
C LEU A 100 8.66 12.46 22.36
N GLU A 101 8.00 13.18 23.26
CA GLU A 101 8.50 13.43 24.61
C GLU A 101 8.77 12.14 25.38
N ARG A 102 7.97 11.08 25.16
CA ARG A 102 8.13 9.81 25.86
C ARG A 102 9.09 8.85 25.20
N TYR A 103 9.13 8.81 23.86
CA TYR A 103 9.77 7.72 23.12
C TYR A 103 10.84 8.15 22.12
N ALA A 104 11.00 9.46 21.84
CA ALA A 104 12.03 9.88 20.91
C ALA A 104 13.43 9.76 21.50
N THR A 105 14.24 8.88 20.93
CA THR A 105 15.60 8.58 21.41
C THR A 105 16.67 9.44 20.77
N ALA A 106 16.37 10.11 19.64
CA ALA A 106 17.40 10.67 18.77
C ALA A 106 17.54 12.20 18.79
N SER A 107 16.61 12.98 19.36
CA SER A 107 16.78 14.44 19.52
C SER A 107 15.69 15.06 20.39
N PRO A 108 16.06 15.74 21.48
CA PRO A 108 15.12 16.50 22.30
C PRO A 108 14.55 17.75 21.59
N ASP A 109 15.13 18.16 20.45
CA ASP A 109 14.77 19.38 19.73
C ASP A 109 13.86 19.14 18.52
N LEU A 110 13.28 17.93 18.37
CA LEU A 110 12.32 17.63 17.32
C LEU A 110 11.06 18.48 17.49
N ARG A 111 10.88 19.42 16.56
CA ARG A 111 9.70 20.27 16.52
C ARG A 111 8.67 19.70 15.56
N LEU A 112 7.43 19.59 16.04
CA LEU A 112 6.31 19.11 15.26
C LEU A 112 5.61 20.25 14.51
N PRO A 113 4.87 19.93 13.45
CA PRO A 113 3.89 20.83 12.88
C PRO A 113 2.92 21.33 13.95
N PRO A 114 2.39 22.56 13.79
CA PRO A 114 1.58 23.23 14.84
C PRO A 114 0.26 22.51 15.13
N PHE A 115 -0.29 21.78 14.17
CA PHE A 115 -1.55 21.06 14.34
C PHE A 115 -1.32 19.71 15.01
N ASP A 116 -1.84 19.49 16.21
CA ASP A 116 -1.67 18.26 17.00
C ASP A 116 -2.90 18.00 17.90
N GLU A 117 -4.12 18.14 17.35
CA GLU A 117 -5.37 18.12 18.13
C GLU A 117 -5.94 16.70 18.33
N PHE A 118 -5.49 15.71 17.54
CA PHE A 118 -5.91 14.31 17.68
C PHE A 118 -4.72 13.36 17.56
N ALA A 119 -4.91 12.14 18.05
CA ALA A 119 -3.90 11.09 17.97
C ALA A 119 -3.60 10.75 16.51
N ARG A 120 -2.31 10.74 16.14
CA ARG A 120 -1.85 10.34 14.82
C ARG A 120 -0.65 9.42 14.93
N TYR A 121 -0.73 8.23 14.35
CA TYR A 121 0.33 7.24 14.38
C TYR A 121 0.62 6.72 12.99
N CYS A 122 1.90 6.50 12.69
CA CYS A 122 2.32 5.91 11.43
C CYS A 122 2.89 4.51 11.67
N VAL A 123 2.38 3.54 10.91
CA VAL A 123 2.82 2.15 10.89
C VAL A 123 3.54 1.91 9.58
N LYS A 124 4.87 1.79 9.65
CA LYS A 124 5.69 1.42 8.51
C LYS A 124 5.73 -0.10 8.40
N MET A 125 5.27 -0.60 7.27
CA MET A 125 5.36 -2.02 6.92
C MET A 125 5.70 -2.17 5.45
N ALA A 126 6.66 -3.04 5.15
CA ALA A 126 7.07 -3.34 3.77
C ALA A 126 5.89 -3.71 2.87
N THR A 127 6.00 -3.40 1.58
CA THR A 127 5.02 -3.82 0.59
C THR A 127 4.89 -5.34 0.59
N GLY A 128 3.65 -5.86 0.60
CA GLY A 128 3.40 -7.31 0.65
C GLY A 128 3.36 -7.93 2.06
N SER A 129 3.71 -7.20 3.11
CA SER A 129 3.72 -7.72 4.50
C SER A 129 2.32 -7.80 5.17
N GLY A 130 1.26 -7.43 4.45
CA GLY A 130 -0.12 -7.56 4.94
C GLY A 130 -0.62 -6.38 5.77
N LYS A 131 -0.27 -5.14 5.41
CA LYS A 131 -0.82 -3.90 5.98
C LYS A 131 -2.35 -3.92 6.12
N THR A 132 -3.04 -4.38 5.08
CA THR A 132 -4.52 -4.46 5.05
C THR A 132 -5.09 -5.32 6.18
N LYS A 133 -4.38 -6.40 6.58
CA LYS A 133 -4.79 -7.22 7.74
C LYS A 133 -4.70 -6.43 9.04
N VAL A 134 -3.61 -5.67 9.23
CA VAL A 134 -3.46 -4.82 10.43
C VAL A 134 -4.53 -3.72 10.47
N MET A 135 -4.88 -3.14 9.32
CA MET A 135 -6.02 -2.19 9.23
C MET A 135 -7.32 -2.84 9.70
N ALA A 136 -7.62 -4.07 9.25
CA ALA A 136 -8.82 -4.80 9.67
C ALA A 136 -8.81 -5.12 11.17
N LEU A 137 -7.66 -5.52 11.73
CA LEU A 137 -7.53 -5.74 13.18
C LEU A 137 -7.72 -4.44 13.97
N ALA A 138 -7.19 -3.31 13.49
CA ALA A 138 -7.36 -2.01 14.12
C ALA A 138 -8.83 -1.54 14.12
N VAL A 139 -9.55 -1.77 13.02
CA VAL A 139 -10.99 -1.50 12.91
C VAL A 139 -11.76 -2.36 13.91
N ALA A 140 -11.51 -3.68 13.94
CA ALA A 140 -12.18 -4.60 14.86
C ALA A 140 -11.89 -4.26 16.33
N TRP A 141 -10.63 -3.93 16.65
CA TRP A 141 -10.24 -3.50 18.00
C TRP A 141 -11.03 -2.28 18.46
N GLN A 142 -11.08 -1.24 17.67
CA GLN A 142 -11.81 -0.01 17.99
C GLN A 142 -13.31 -0.28 18.11
N PHE A 143 -13.89 -0.97 17.13
CA PHE A 143 -15.33 -1.25 17.12
C PHE A 143 -15.79 -2.07 18.32
N PHE A 144 -15.11 -3.20 18.63
CA PHE A 144 -15.55 -4.05 19.74
C PHE A 144 -15.41 -3.39 21.09
N ASN A 145 -14.39 -2.56 21.30
CA ASN A 145 -14.30 -1.78 22.53
C ASN A 145 -15.43 -0.74 22.63
N ALA A 146 -15.77 -0.08 21.52
CA ALA A 146 -16.87 0.87 21.47
C ALA A 146 -18.25 0.23 21.65
N ALA A 147 -18.42 -1.05 21.24
CA ALA A 147 -19.71 -1.74 21.31
C ALA A 147 -19.92 -2.51 22.62
N ARG A 148 -18.84 -2.89 23.32
CA ARG A 148 -18.92 -3.83 24.43
C ARG A 148 -18.51 -3.27 25.79
N GLU A 149 -17.57 -2.34 25.82
CA GLU A 149 -17.11 -1.76 27.08
C GLU A 149 -18.15 -0.80 27.66
N ALA A 150 -18.00 -0.49 28.97
CA ALA A 150 -18.86 0.49 29.62
C ALA A 150 -18.73 1.88 28.97
N ASP A 151 -19.78 2.68 28.98
CA ASP A 151 -19.90 3.95 28.28
C ASP A 151 -18.72 4.90 28.52
N GLU A 152 -18.17 4.93 29.71
CA GLU A 152 -17.03 5.77 30.08
C GLU A 152 -15.74 5.38 29.35
N ILE A 153 -15.60 4.11 28.98
CA ILE A 153 -14.47 3.57 28.21
C ILE A 153 -14.82 3.59 26.73
N ALA A 154 -16.01 3.11 26.38
CA ALA A 154 -16.50 2.98 25.01
C ALA A 154 -16.50 4.29 24.24
N LYS A 155 -16.77 5.42 24.91
CA LYS A 155 -16.80 6.75 24.29
C LYS A 155 -15.49 7.18 23.61
N ASP A 156 -14.35 6.65 24.03
CA ASP A 156 -13.05 6.99 23.46
C ASP A 156 -12.78 6.23 22.16
N TYR A 157 -13.52 5.15 21.92
CA TYR A 157 -13.34 4.27 20.75
C TYR A 157 -14.28 4.63 19.59
N ALA A 158 -13.90 4.27 18.38
CA ALA A 158 -14.64 4.57 17.17
C ALA A 158 -15.62 3.46 16.80
N LYS A 159 -16.83 3.87 16.33
CA LYS A 159 -17.80 3.03 15.61
C LYS A 159 -17.89 3.40 14.13
N THR A 160 -17.39 4.57 13.79
CA THR A 160 -17.33 5.07 12.41
C THR A 160 -15.89 5.08 11.92
N PHE A 161 -15.66 4.54 10.74
CA PHE A 161 -14.35 4.38 10.15
C PHE A 161 -14.31 4.95 8.74
N LEU A 162 -13.21 5.62 8.41
CA LEU A 162 -12.96 6.11 7.06
C LEU A 162 -11.63 5.56 6.56
N LEU A 163 -11.69 4.67 5.59
CA LEU A 163 -10.51 4.12 4.93
C LEU A 163 -10.26 4.90 3.63
N LEU A 164 -9.15 5.61 3.58
CA LEU A 164 -8.76 6.48 2.47
C LEU A 164 -7.67 5.84 1.63
N ALA A 165 -7.95 5.74 0.33
CA ALA A 165 -6.98 5.37 -0.69
C ALA A 165 -6.45 6.63 -1.41
N PRO A 166 -5.18 6.67 -1.85
CA PRO A 166 -4.63 7.82 -2.57
C PRO A 166 -5.18 7.97 -3.99
N ASN A 167 -5.53 6.85 -4.62
CA ASN A 167 -5.98 6.81 -6.01
C ASN A 167 -6.98 5.67 -6.24
N VAL A 168 -7.52 5.63 -7.46
CA VAL A 168 -8.54 4.64 -7.85
C VAL A 168 -8.02 3.21 -7.82
N ILE A 169 -6.76 2.97 -8.14
CA ILE A 169 -6.20 1.60 -8.21
C ILE A 169 -6.02 1.02 -6.81
N VAL A 170 -5.51 1.81 -5.86
CA VAL A 170 -5.46 1.42 -4.44
C VAL A 170 -6.87 1.17 -3.90
N PHE A 171 -7.81 2.05 -4.28
CA PHE A 171 -9.21 1.90 -3.90
C PHE A 171 -9.81 0.58 -4.41
N GLU A 172 -9.63 0.22 -5.69
CA GLU A 172 -10.14 -1.04 -6.24
C GLU A 172 -9.51 -2.26 -5.56
N ARG A 173 -8.23 -2.19 -5.18
CA ARG A 173 -7.58 -3.24 -4.40
C ARG A 173 -8.20 -3.40 -3.00
N LEU A 174 -8.35 -2.28 -2.26
CA LEU A 174 -8.97 -2.31 -0.93
C LEU A 174 -10.43 -2.77 -0.99
N LYS A 175 -11.12 -2.43 -2.08
CA LYS A 175 -12.48 -2.89 -2.34
C LYS A 175 -12.56 -4.43 -2.39
N LEU A 176 -11.57 -5.12 -2.96
CA LEU A 176 -11.55 -6.60 -2.96
C LEU A 176 -11.54 -7.19 -1.55
N ASP A 177 -10.85 -6.55 -0.62
CA ASP A 177 -10.73 -7.01 0.76
C ASP A 177 -11.94 -6.59 1.62
N PHE A 178 -12.40 -5.34 1.49
CA PHE A 178 -13.40 -4.75 2.40
C PHE A 178 -14.84 -4.79 1.88
N ALA A 179 -15.09 -4.99 0.57
CA ALA A 179 -16.45 -5.01 0.05
C ALA A 179 -17.32 -6.04 0.77
N GLY A 180 -18.49 -5.57 1.25
CA GLY A 180 -19.41 -6.40 2.03
C GLY A 180 -18.77 -7.02 3.27
N GLY A 181 -17.68 -6.46 3.80
CA GLY A 181 -16.97 -6.98 4.97
C GLY A 181 -16.16 -8.26 4.71
N GLY A 182 -15.67 -8.45 3.47
CA GLY A 182 -14.98 -9.66 3.04
C GLY A 182 -13.88 -10.10 3.98
N ILE A 183 -12.89 -9.24 4.27
CA ILE A 183 -11.73 -9.55 5.11
C ILE A 183 -12.12 -9.98 6.54
N PHE A 184 -13.19 -9.40 7.10
CA PHE A 184 -13.67 -9.75 8.44
C PHE A 184 -14.28 -11.15 8.51
N ARG A 185 -14.65 -11.74 7.37
CA ARG A 185 -15.24 -13.09 7.27
C ARG A 185 -14.28 -14.14 6.75
N THR A 186 -13.28 -13.73 5.95
CA THR A 186 -12.30 -14.66 5.36
C THR A 186 -11.13 -14.92 6.30
N ASP A 187 -10.71 -13.90 7.02
CA ASP A 187 -9.63 -13.99 8.01
C ASP A 187 -10.22 -14.15 9.42
N PRO A 188 -9.50 -14.72 10.38
CA PRO A 188 -9.96 -14.88 11.76
C PRO A 188 -9.86 -13.56 12.54
N VAL A 189 -10.55 -12.51 12.06
CA VAL A 189 -10.57 -11.18 12.68
C VAL A 189 -11.53 -11.16 13.86
N ILE A 190 -12.70 -11.80 13.73
CA ILE A 190 -13.80 -11.75 14.70
C ILE A 190 -13.80 -13.03 15.53
N PRO A 191 -13.57 -12.94 16.87
CA PRO A 191 -13.80 -14.07 17.77
C PRO A 191 -15.26 -14.49 17.78
N LYS A 192 -15.53 -15.79 17.89
CA LYS A 192 -16.91 -16.32 17.94
C LYS A 192 -17.73 -15.73 19.08
N GLU A 193 -17.09 -15.48 20.21
CA GLU A 193 -17.69 -14.88 21.40
C GLU A 193 -18.15 -13.44 21.18
N LEU A 194 -17.58 -12.78 20.17
CA LEU A 194 -17.91 -11.40 19.82
C LEU A 194 -18.81 -11.27 18.57
N GLU A 195 -19.10 -12.35 17.86
CA GLU A 195 -19.94 -12.31 16.65
C GLU A 195 -21.32 -11.66 16.88
N ILE A 196 -21.90 -11.85 18.07
CA ILE A 196 -23.20 -11.27 18.43
C ILE A 196 -23.17 -9.73 18.47
N PHE A 197 -22.00 -9.14 18.72
CA PHE A 197 -21.83 -7.68 18.76
C PHE A 197 -21.43 -7.10 17.39
N TRP A 198 -21.24 -7.95 16.38
CA TRP A 198 -20.77 -7.54 15.05
C TRP A 198 -21.92 -7.07 14.16
N ASP A 199 -22.54 -5.94 14.53
CA ASP A 199 -23.46 -5.21 13.65
C ASP A 199 -22.67 -4.12 12.89
N PHE A 200 -22.05 -4.51 11.77
CA PHE A 200 -21.07 -3.72 11.07
C PHE A 200 -21.28 -3.74 9.55
N ASP A 201 -21.26 -2.57 8.93
CA ASP A 201 -21.40 -2.44 7.49
C ASP A 201 -20.12 -1.82 6.85
N CYS A 202 -19.80 -2.26 5.64
CA CYS A 202 -18.73 -1.72 4.83
C CYS A 202 -19.36 -1.04 3.60
N VAL A 203 -19.37 0.29 3.61
CA VAL A 203 -19.97 1.13 2.58
C VAL A 203 -18.91 1.60 1.61
N ILE A 204 -19.09 1.24 0.36
CA ILE A 204 -18.25 1.73 -0.73
C ILE A 204 -19.04 2.82 -1.46
N ARG A 205 -18.35 3.81 -1.99
CA ARG A 205 -19.01 4.86 -2.74
C ARG A 205 -19.91 4.28 -3.84
N GLY A 206 -21.16 4.70 -3.86
CA GLY A 206 -22.20 4.21 -4.77
C GLY A 206 -23.07 3.09 -4.19
N ASP A 207 -22.70 2.52 -3.03
CA ASP A 207 -23.51 1.53 -2.35
C ASP A 207 -24.61 2.18 -1.50
N THR A 208 -25.71 1.45 -1.32
CA THR A 208 -26.75 1.80 -0.35
C THR A 208 -26.29 1.35 1.03
N GLU A 209 -26.33 2.28 1.97
CA GLU A 209 -26.02 2.04 3.36
C GLU A 209 -27.16 1.33 4.08
N LYS A 210 -26.85 0.35 4.92
CA LYS A 210 -27.84 -0.18 5.87
C LYS A 210 -28.19 0.90 6.88
N ALA A 211 -29.47 1.22 6.98
CA ALA A 211 -29.93 2.36 7.76
C ALA A 211 -29.60 2.30 9.26
N HIS A 212 -29.23 1.13 9.79
CA HIS A 212 -29.19 0.88 11.24
C HIS A 212 -27.98 0.07 11.73
N SER A 213 -26.89 -0.08 10.94
CA SER A 213 -25.68 -0.75 11.46
C SER A 213 -25.04 0.08 12.57
N GLU A 214 -24.65 -0.58 13.66
CA GLU A 214 -24.00 0.07 14.79
C GLU A 214 -22.62 0.61 14.42
N GLY A 215 -21.84 -0.16 13.65
CA GLY A 215 -20.56 0.23 13.10
C GLY A 215 -20.58 0.39 11.59
N THR A 216 -19.80 1.33 11.06
CA THR A 216 -19.71 1.55 9.61
C THR A 216 -18.30 1.92 9.19
N LEU A 217 -17.76 1.20 8.21
CA LEU A 217 -16.54 1.56 7.52
C LEU A 217 -16.87 2.13 6.15
N PHE A 218 -16.48 3.37 5.92
CA PHE A 218 -16.56 4.06 4.64
C PHE A 218 -15.25 3.90 3.89
N LEU A 219 -15.29 3.32 2.69
CA LEU A 219 -14.12 3.16 1.82
C LEU A 219 -14.23 4.09 0.62
N THR A 220 -13.22 4.94 0.44
CA THR A 220 -13.17 5.87 -0.70
C THR A 220 -11.73 6.25 -1.06
N ASN A 221 -11.56 6.92 -2.20
CA ASN A 221 -10.31 7.60 -2.50
C ASN A 221 -10.41 9.09 -2.16
N ILE A 222 -9.26 9.71 -1.88
CA ILE A 222 -9.20 11.11 -1.44
C ILE A 222 -9.74 12.08 -2.47
N GLN A 223 -9.58 11.80 -3.77
CA GLN A 223 -10.03 12.67 -4.85
C GLN A 223 -11.55 12.90 -4.85
N GLN A 224 -12.29 12.03 -4.18
CA GLN A 224 -13.74 12.13 -4.06
C GLN A 224 -14.21 13.13 -3.01
N PHE A 225 -13.30 13.61 -2.16
CA PHE A 225 -13.55 14.67 -1.20
C PHE A 225 -13.18 16.07 -1.73
N TYR A 226 -12.46 16.13 -2.87
CA TYR A 226 -12.18 17.44 -3.48
C TYR A 226 -13.50 18.06 -3.96
N GLU A 227 -13.85 19.20 -3.43
CA GLU A 227 -14.94 20.01 -3.94
C GLU A 227 -14.56 20.46 -5.37
N ARG A 228 -15.38 20.09 -6.34
CA ARG A 228 -15.27 20.73 -7.65
C ARG A 228 -15.75 22.17 -7.47
N PRO A 229 -15.01 23.18 -7.94
CA PRO A 229 -15.57 24.51 -8.03
C PRO A 229 -16.89 24.44 -8.82
N ASP A 230 -17.98 24.92 -8.22
CA ASP A 230 -19.24 25.10 -8.94
C ASP A 230 -18.97 25.97 -10.19
N GLY A 231 -19.02 25.38 -11.37
CA GLY A 231 -18.86 26.10 -12.62
C GLY A 231 -17.99 25.49 -13.71
N SER A 232 -17.39 24.33 -13.53
CA SER A 232 -16.82 23.62 -14.68
C SER A 232 -17.94 22.84 -15.38
N ASN A 233 -18.63 23.50 -16.30
CA ASN A 233 -19.41 22.85 -17.34
C ASN A 233 -18.46 22.01 -18.20
N ASP A 234 -18.40 20.71 -17.95
CA ASP A 234 -18.01 19.75 -18.98
C ASP A 234 -19.19 19.61 -19.97
N ASP A 235 -19.53 20.73 -20.62
CA ASP A 235 -20.36 20.74 -21.84
C ASP A 235 -19.45 20.48 -23.06
N GLU A 236 -18.81 19.33 -23.11
CA GLU A 236 -18.63 18.63 -24.38
C GLU A 236 -19.86 17.72 -24.54
N PRO A 237 -20.66 17.95 -25.58
CA PRO A 237 -21.84 17.12 -25.84
C PRO A 237 -21.39 15.68 -26.11
N ASP A 238 -21.62 14.81 -25.15
CA ASP A 238 -21.50 13.37 -25.36
C ASP A 238 -22.49 12.99 -26.47
N VAL A 239 -21.98 12.50 -27.59
CA VAL A 239 -22.76 12.04 -28.76
C VAL A 239 -23.90 11.10 -28.37
N MET A 240 -23.79 10.41 -27.24
CA MET A 240 -24.83 9.56 -26.67
C MET A 240 -25.97 10.35 -26.03
N THR A 241 -25.72 11.54 -25.51
CA THR A 241 -26.74 12.44 -24.93
C THR A 241 -27.60 13.06 -26.04
N GLU A 242 -27.00 13.31 -27.20
CA GLU A 242 -27.70 13.82 -28.39
C GLU A 242 -28.63 12.79 -29.02
N MET A 243 -28.29 11.48 -28.92
CA MET A 243 -29.08 10.38 -29.50
C MET A 243 -30.19 9.84 -28.58
N LEU A 244 -30.02 9.91 -27.26
CA LEU A 244 -30.92 9.24 -26.29
C LEU A 244 -31.72 10.20 -25.39
N GLY A 245 -31.56 11.52 -25.59
CA GLY A 245 -32.19 12.53 -24.74
C GLY A 245 -31.50 12.66 -23.37
N SER A 246 -31.70 13.79 -22.70
CA SER A 246 -31.12 14.07 -21.38
C SER A 246 -31.49 12.98 -20.36
N LYS A 247 -30.47 12.33 -19.76
CA LYS A 247 -30.66 11.36 -18.68
C LYS A 247 -31.50 11.96 -17.55
N PRO A 248 -32.46 11.20 -17.00
CA PRO A 248 -33.21 11.67 -15.84
C PRO A 248 -32.25 11.98 -14.68
N PRO A 249 -32.59 12.93 -13.78
CA PRO A 249 -31.69 13.50 -12.77
C PRO A 249 -31.36 12.57 -11.61
N THR A 250 -30.98 11.32 -11.90
CA THR A 250 -30.48 10.36 -10.92
C THR A 250 -29.11 10.75 -10.33
N LYS A 251 -28.38 11.67 -10.98
CA LYS A 251 -27.08 12.15 -10.49
C LYS A 251 -27.12 13.00 -9.22
N LYS A 252 -28.23 13.58 -8.85
CA LYS A 252 -28.31 14.43 -7.64
C LYS A 252 -28.36 13.65 -6.32
N LEU A 253 -28.76 12.38 -6.32
CA LEU A 253 -28.72 11.55 -5.10
C LEU A 253 -27.34 10.93 -4.82
N GLU A 254 -26.50 10.74 -5.85
CA GLU A 254 -25.13 10.21 -5.67
C GLU A 254 -24.12 11.26 -5.17
N LEU A 255 -24.46 12.52 -5.22
CA LEU A 255 -23.66 13.64 -4.71
C LEU A 255 -23.99 13.99 -3.26
N THR A 256 -24.81 13.21 -2.57
CA THR A 256 -24.97 13.39 -1.12
C THR A 256 -23.61 13.15 -0.49
N ASN A 257 -23.05 14.23 -0.05
CA ASN A 257 -21.73 14.46 0.46
C ASN A 257 -21.30 13.32 1.39
N PHE A 258 -20.34 12.50 0.97
CA PHE A 258 -19.86 11.35 1.75
C PHE A 258 -19.38 11.82 3.14
N ALA A 259 -18.84 13.04 3.23
CA ALA A 259 -18.49 13.71 4.47
C ALA A 259 -19.72 14.02 5.36
N GLU A 260 -20.88 14.34 4.77
CA GLU A 260 -22.13 14.55 5.54
C GLU A 260 -22.66 13.24 6.11
N ARG A 261 -22.59 12.14 5.33
CA ARG A 261 -22.98 10.81 5.81
C ARG A 261 -22.12 10.36 7.00
N ILE A 262 -20.81 10.62 6.95
CA ILE A 262 -19.90 10.36 8.06
C ILE A 262 -20.27 11.23 9.27
N ALA A 263 -20.51 12.52 9.05
CA ALA A 263 -20.86 13.46 10.11
C ALA A 263 -22.23 13.20 10.78
N MET A 264 -23.13 12.52 10.08
CA MET A 264 -24.43 12.09 10.66
C MET A 264 -24.30 10.89 11.62
N ARG A 265 -23.14 10.20 11.63
CA ARG A 265 -22.89 9.12 12.56
C ARG A 265 -22.47 9.65 13.92
N ALA A 266 -23.06 9.11 14.98
CA ALA A 266 -22.69 9.44 16.35
C ALA A 266 -21.34 8.82 16.73
N GLY A 267 -20.61 9.47 17.63
CA GLY A 267 -19.37 8.97 18.22
C GLY A 267 -18.11 9.44 17.50
N HIS A 268 -17.00 8.82 17.84
CA HIS A 268 -15.70 9.16 17.28
C HIS A 268 -15.46 8.49 15.92
N LEU A 269 -14.70 9.18 15.07
CA LEU A 269 -14.25 8.71 13.77
C LEU A 269 -12.81 8.21 13.84
N LEU A 270 -12.54 7.02 13.33
CA LEU A 270 -11.18 6.55 13.04
C LEU A 270 -10.88 6.73 11.55
N VAL A 271 -9.85 7.50 11.22
CA VAL A 271 -9.35 7.64 9.85
C VAL A 271 -8.15 6.72 9.65
N VAL A 272 -8.21 5.90 8.61
CA VAL A 272 -7.14 4.99 8.19
C VAL A 272 -6.68 5.38 6.79
N ASN A 273 -5.42 5.78 6.65
CA ASN A 273 -4.82 6.12 5.36
C ASN A 273 -3.95 4.96 4.86
N ASP A 274 -4.27 4.41 3.70
CA ASP A 274 -3.34 3.54 2.99
C ASP A 274 -2.41 4.38 2.10
N GLU A 275 -1.16 3.93 1.95
CA GLU A 275 -0.07 4.64 1.27
C GLU A 275 0.09 6.09 1.78
N ALA A 276 0.10 6.23 3.09
CA ALA A 276 0.04 7.52 3.80
C ALA A 276 1.26 8.45 3.59
N HIS A 277 2.26 8.04 2.81
CA HIS A 277 3.35 8.94 2.41
C HIS A 277 2.83 10.15 1.60
N HIS A 278 1.63 10.10 1.04
CA HIS A 278 0.95 11.26 0.44
C HIS A 278 0.51 12.31 1.45
N THR A 279 0.44 11.97 2.74
CA THR A 279 0.07 12.92 3.81
C THR A 279 1.28 13.67 4.38
N HIS A 280 2.40 13.70 3.65
CA HIS A 280 3.67 14.29 4.09
C HIS A 280 3.63 15.80 4.26
N ASP A 281 2.75 16.49 3.52
CA ASP A 281 2.56 17.94 3.58
C ASP A 281 1.36 18.26 4.46
N GLU A 282 1.60 18.99 5.56
CA GLU A 282 0.53 19.41 6.49
C GLU A 282 -0.49 20.31 5.81
N ASP A 283 -0.10 21.07 4.78
CA ASP A 283 -0.97 21.96 4.03
C ASP A 283 -1.63 21.27 2.82
N SER A 284 -1.37 19.96 2.64
CA SER A 284 -2.02 19.19 1.59
C SER A 284 -3.54 19.19 1.75
N GLU A 285 -4.25 19.13 0.64
CA GLU A 285 -5.71 19.00 0.65
C GLU A 285 -6.17 17.76 1.43
N TRP A 286 -5.37 16.69 1.42
CA TRP A 286 -5.63 15.49 2.21
C TRP A 286 -5.72 15.79 3.71
N ASN A 287 -4.70 16.44 4.27
CA ASN A 287 -4.69 16.80 5.69
C ASN A 287 -5.76 17.84 6.04
N LYS A 288 -6.07 18.78 5.14
CA LYS A 288 -7.18 19.73 5.31
C LYS A 288 -8.52 19.01 5.40
N ILE A 289 -8.77 18.02 4.55
CA ILE A 289 -10.01 17.22 4.58
C ILE A 289 -10.15 16.50 5.91
N ILE A 290 -9.09 15.85 6.39
CA ILE A 290 -9.13 15.13 7.69
C ILE A 290 -9.37 16.10 8.84
N ARG A 291 -8.75 17.30 8.84
CA ARG A 291 -9.00 18.33 9.84
C ARG A 291 -10.43 18.85 9.81
N ASN A 292 -10.99 19.07 8.61
CA ASN A 292 -12.38 19.48 8.44
C ASN A 292 -13.35 18.39 8.94
N LEU A 293 -13.04 17.13 8.72
CA LEU A 293 -13.81 16.02 9.28
C LEU A 293 -13.72 15.99 10.80
N HIS A 294 -12.54 16.22 11.39
CA HIS A 294 -12.36 16.33 12.83
C HIS A 294 -13.21 17.44 13.45
N GLY A 295 -13.31 18.58 12.77
CA GLY A 295 -14.17 19.69 13.22
C GLY A 295 -15.69 19.36 13.24
N LYS A 296 -16.13 18.40 12.43
CA LYS A 296 -17.53 17.94 12.36
C LYS A 296 -17.79 16.70 13.22
N THR A 297 -16.85 15.77 13.22
CA THR A 297 -16.93 14.49 13.93
C THR A 297 -15.57 14.24 14.59
N PRO A 298 -15.45 14.29 15.92
CA PRO A 298 -14.17 14.12 16.59
C PRO A 298 -13.47 12.82 16.19
N LEU A 299 -12.18 12.92 15.84
CA LEU A 299 -11.38 11.74 15.55
C LEU A 299 -10.93 11.06 16.86
N SER A 300 -11.09 9.75 16.93
CA SER A 300 -10.40 8.94 17.94
C SER A 300 -8.91 8.92 17.64
N SER A 301 -8.56 8.67 16.38
CA SER A 301 -7.19 8.73 15.88
C SER A 301 -7.14 8.74 14.34
N GLN A 302 -5.96 9.09 13.81
CA GLN A 302 -5.56 8.90 12.43
C GLN A 302 -4.44 7.86 12.39
N LEU A 303 -4.65 6.80 11.62
CA LEU A 303 -3.68 5.73 11.41
C LEU A 303 -3.13 5.82 9.98
N ASP A 304 -1.84 6.05 9.88
CA ASP A 304 -1.12 6.17 8.62
C ASP A 304 -0.37 4.87 8.31
N PHE A 305 -0.76 4.14 7.27
CA PHE A 305 -0.09 2.92 6.82
C PHE A 305 0.69 3.18 5.55
N THR A 306 1.99 2.85 5.54
CA THR A 306 2.83 2.99 4.35
C THR A 306 4.09 2.13 4.47
N ALA A 307 4.69 1.77 3.33
CA ALA A 307 6.03 1.19 3.31
C ALA A 307 7.13 2.26 3.48
N THR A 308 6.83 3.50 3.09
CA THR A 308 7.81 4.58 2.98
C THR A 308 7.31 5.86 3.68
N PRO A 309 7.30 5.92 5.03
CA PRO A 309 6.82 7.08 5.78
C PRO A 309 7.83 8.23 5.73
N ARG A 310 8.01 8.83 4.55
CA ARG A 310 9.03 9.87 4.33
C ARG A 310 8.41 11.15 3.79
N PHE A 311 8.99 12.27 4.23
CA PHE A 311 8.77 13.57 3.61
C PHE A 311 9.41 13.59 2.20
N GLN A 312 9.00 14.49 1.34
CA GLN A 312 9.58 14.67 -0.01
C GLN A 312 11.10 14.86 0.01
N LYS A 313 11.65 15.48 1.05
CA LYS A 313 13.08 15.68 1.25
C LYS A 313 13.81 14.54 1.96
N GLY A 314 13.15 13.37 2.11
CA GLY A 314 13.77 12.13 2.56
C GLY A 314 13.71 11.82 4.06
N GLY A 315 13.28 12.74 4.93
CA GLY A 315 13.13 12.48 6.37
C GLY A 315 11.98 11.54 6.70
N ILE A 316 12.14 10.66 7.69
CA ILE A 316 11.08 9.76 8.16
C ILE A 316 10.08 10.52 9.03
N PHE A 317 8.81 10.17 8.96
CA PHE A 317 7.77 10.74 9.82
C PHE A 317 8.09 10.47 11.30
N PRO A 318 8.24 11.52 12.14
CA PRO A 318 8.62 11.34 13.55
C PRO A 318 7.59 10.55 14.36
N TRP A 319 6.31 10.58 13.96
CA TRP A 319 5.22 9.82 14.59
C TRP A 319 5.11 8.37 14.09
N THR A 320 6.19 7.85 13.48
CA THR A 320 6.27 6.41 13.15
C THR A 320 6.49 5.63 14.42
N ILE A 321 5.54 4.71 14.72
CA ILE A 321 5.54 3.91 15.95
C ILE A 321 5.99 2.46 15.73
N CYS A 322 5.85 1.96 14.50
CA CYS A 322 6.26 0.60 14.12
C CYS A 322 7.02 0.66 12.81
N ASP A 323 8.08 -0.12 12.69
CA ASP A 323 8.92 -0.20 11.49
C ASP A 323 9.26 -1.66 11.16
N TYR A 324 8.62 -2.17 10.10
CA TYR A 324 8.94 -3.47 9.52
C TYR A 324 9.50 -3.27 8.11
N PRO A 325 10.84 -3.19 7.97
CA PRO A 325 11.51 -2.84 6.72
C PRO A 325 11.49 -4.01 5.73
N LEU A 326 11.70 -3.69 4.44
CA LEU A 326 11.73 -4.68 3.36
C LEU A 326 12.81 -5.75 3.58
N LYS A 327 13.98 -5.35 4.09
CA LYS A 327 15.05 -6.29 4.47
C LYS A 327 14.53 -7.41 5.38
N GLN A 328 13.80 -7.05 6.44
CA GLN A 328 13.28 -8.03 7.37
C GLN A 328 12.20 -8.90 6.72
N ALA A 329 11.34 -8.32 5.87
CA ALA A 329 10.32 -9.06 5.13
C ALA A 329 10.93 -10.11 4.18
N ILE A 330 12.09 -9.82 3.57
CA ILE A 330 12.85 -10.76 2.75
C ILE A 330 13.46 -11.87 3.62
N VAL A 331 14.06 -11.50 4.76
CA VAL A 331 14.67 -12.49 5.70
C VAL A 331 13.61 -13.44 6.25
N ASP A 332 12.44 -12.93 6.60
CA ASP A 332 11.32 -13.70 7.14
C ASP A 332 10.59 -14.53 6.06
N GLY A 333 10.94 -14.35 4.78
CA GLY A 333 10.35 -15.10 3.67
C GLY A 333 8.87 -14.76 3.39
N ILE A 334 8.39 -13.58 3.83
CA ILE A 334 7.00 -13.15 3.57
C ILE A 334 6.85 -12.34 2.28
N VAL A 335 7.97 -12.05 1.63
CA VAL A 335 8.06 -11.50 0.29
C VAL A 335 9.12 -12.24 -0.50
N LYS A 336 9.05 -12.18 -1.84
CA LYS A 336 10.05 -12.76 -2.72
C LYS A 336 11.42 -12.12 -2.49
N ARG A 337 12.46 -12.91 -2.70
CA ARG A 337 13.85 -12.44 -2.69
C ARG A 337 14.22 -11.87 -4.06
N PRO A 338 14.54 -10.58 -4.18
CA PRO A 338 15.00 -10.01 -5.44
C PRO A 338 16.43 -10.49 -5.76
N VAL A 339 16.69 -10.79 -7.05
CA VAL A 339 18.01 -11.23 -7.54
C VAL A 339 18.37 -10.42 -8.77
N LYS A 340 19.54 -9.79 -8.78
CA LYS A 340 19.99 -8.95 -9.89
C LYS A 340 20.64 -9.76 -11.01
N GLY A 341 20.18 -9.57 -12.25
CA GLY A 341 20.85 -10.04 -13.44
C GLY A 341 22.00 -9.11 -13.85
N ILE A 342 23.19 -9.65 -13.94
CA ILE A 342 24.39 -8.91 -14.34
C ILE A 342 24.81 -9.34 -15.75
N ALA A 343 25.03 -8.37 -16.64
CA ALA A 343 25.63 -8.59 -17.94
C ALA A 343 26.33 -7.32 -18.42
N LYS A 344 27.39 -7.48 -19.21
CA LYS A 344 28.01 -6.39 -19.97
C LYS A 344 27.30 -6.25 -21.31
N ILE A 345 26.21 -5.50 -21.34
CA ILE A 345 25.43 -5.24 -22.55
C ILE A 345 25.79 -3.85 -23.07
N GLN A 346 26.14 -3.77 -24.34
CA GLN A 346 26.28 -2.51 -25.04
C GLN A 346 24.93 -2.17 -25.70
N GLU A 347 24.40 -1.01 -25.37
CA GLU A 347 23.15 -0.52 -25.97
C GLU A 347 23.46 0.16 -27.29
N PRO A 348 22.90 -0.31 -28.42
CA PRO A 348 23.03 0.39 -29.68
C PRO A 348 22.29 1.73 -29.63
N LYS A 349 22.85 2.76 -30.28
CA LYS A 349 22.15 4.04 -30.44
C LYS A 349 21.01 3.86 -31.44
N SER A 350 19.78 3.88 -30.95
CA SER A 350 18.58 3.75 -31.79
C SER A 350 17.41 4.46 -31.10
N ASP A 351 16.55 5.10 -31.88
CA ASP A 351 15.28 5.66 -31.44
C ASP A 351 14.18 4.60 -31.29
N ILE A 352 14.44 3.38 -31.78
CA ILE A 352 13.53 2.23 -31.70
C ILE A 352 13.87 1.46 -30.42
N ALA A 353 12.93 1.37 -29.51
CA ALA A 353 13.14 0.78 -28.18
C ALA A 353 13.51 -0.70 -28.25
N SER A 354 12.87 -1.49 -29.11
CA SER A 354 13.15 -2.92 -29.28
C SER A 354 14.53 -3.19 -29.90
N VAL A 355 15.10 -2.22 -30.62
CA VAL A 355 16.49 -2.28 -31.11
C VAL A 355 17.45 -1.87 -29.99
N ARG A 356 17.20 -0.72 -29.38
CA ARG A 356 18.03 -0.17 -28.28
C ARG A 356 18.15 -1.14 -27.11
N TYR A 357 17.05 -1.74 -26.68
CA TYR A 357 16.98 -2.60 -25.51
C TYR A 357 16.89 -4.10 -25.83
N LYS A 358 17.15 -4.49 -27.07
CA LYS A 358 16.98 -5.87 -27.58
C LYS A 358 17.57 -6.94 -26.67
N ALA A 359 18.79 -6.72 -26.20
CA ALA A 359 19.48 -7.72 -25.37
C ALA A 359 18.79 -7.94 -24.01
N TYR A 360 18.30 -6.88 -23.36
CA TYR A 360 17.57 -6.96 -22.10
C TYR A 360 16.20 -7.62 -22.29
N LEU A 361 15.49 -7.27 -23.35
CA LEU A 361 14.20 -7.86 -23.70
C LEU A 361 14.32 -9.36 -23.96
N ILE A 362 15.33 -9.78 -24.74
CA ILE A 362 15.60 -11.20 -24.98
C ILE A 362 15.95 -11.91 -23.67
N ALA A 363 16.84 -11.32 -22.85
CA ALA A 363 17.21 -11.89 -21.56
C ALA A 363 15.99 -12.05 -20.63
N GLY A 364 15.11 -11.06 -20.60
CA GLY A 364 13.87 -11.11 -19.84
C GLY A 364 12.93 -12.22 -20.31
N VAL A 365 12.73 -12.36 -21.61
CA VAL A 365 11.89 -13.40 -22.21
C VAL A 365 12.47 -14.80 -21.94
N GLU A 366 13.78 -15.00 -22.17
CA GLU A 366 14.41 -16.31 -21.90
C GLU A 366 14.33 -16.69 -20.43
N ARG A 367 14.53 -15.72 -19.51
CA ARG A 367 14.39 -15.96 -18.09
C ARG A 367 12.95 -16.26 -17.71
N TRP A 368 11.98 -15.58 -18.29
CA TRP A 368 10.56 -15.87 -18.10
C TRP A 368 10.20 -17.28 -18.60
N LYS A 369 10.74 -17.72 -19.74
CA LYS A 369 10.55 -19.09 -20.25
C LYS A 369 11.09 -20.14 -19.27
N GLU A 370 12.26 -19.90 -18.67
CA GLU A 370 12.82 -20.79 -17.64
C GLU A 370 11.85 -20.91 -16.44
N TYR A 371 11.25 -19.80 -16.01
CA TYR A 371 10.22 -19.84 -14.96
C TYR A 371 8.96 -20.58 -15.40
N ARG A 372 8.48 -20.31 -16.61
CA ARG A 372 7.30 -20.97 -17.17
C ARG A 372 7.47 -22.49 -17.16
N ASP A 373 8.58 -22.97 -17.65
CA ASP A 373 8.83 -24.40 -17.79
C ASP A 373 8.97 -25.10 -16.43
N GLN A 374 9.58 -24.43 -15.45
CA GLN A 374 9.72 -24.95 -14.09
C GLN A 374 8.46 -24.82 -13.23
N LEU A 375 7.62 -23.80 -13.46
CA LEU A 375 6.38 -23.59 -12.70
C LEU A 375 5.18 -24.37 -13.27
N LYS A 376 5.26 -24.82 -14.53
CA LYS A 376 4.21 -25.59 -15.18
C LYS A 376 3.76 -26.83 -14.40
N PRO A 377 4.64 -27.68 -13.84
CA PRO A 377 4.25 -28.80 -13.01
C PRO A 377 3.47 -28.40 -11.75
N LEU A 378 3.72 -27.18 -11.23
CA LEU A 378 3.10 -26.62 -10.05
C LEU A 378 1.79 -25.86 -10.37
N ARG A 379 1.32 -25.90 -11.64
CA ARG A 379 0.16 -25.18 -12.13
C ARG A 379 0.19 -23.68 -11.81
N LYS A 380 1.41 -23.11 -11.81
CA LYS A 380 1.62 -21.68 -11.62
C LYS A 380 2.12 -21.03 -12.91
N LYS A 381 1.67 -19.80 -13.12
CA LYS A 381 1.96 -19.07 -14.33
C LYS A 381 2.79 -17.83 -14.01
N PRO A 382 4.05 -17.74 -14.52
CA PRO A 382 4.88 -16.56 -14.33
C PRO A 382 4.42 -15.40 -15.21
N VAL A 383 4.62 -14.18 -14.74
CA VAL A 383 4.38 -12.94 -15.48
C VAL A 383 5.70 -12.20 -15.67
N LEU A 384 5.97 -11.80 -16.90
CA LEU A 384 7.07 -10.90 -17.28
C LEU A 384 6.60 -9.46 -17.14
N PHE A 385 7.29 -8.67 -16.34
CA PHE A 385 6.98 -7.26 -16.14
C PHE A 385 8.06 -6.37 -16.75
N ILE A 386 7.69 -5.53 -17.73
CA ILE A 386 8.61 -4.64 -18.45
C ILE A 386 8.26 -3.19 -18.16
N MET A 387 9.24 -2.41 -17.72
CA MET A 387 9.08 -1.00 -17.41
C MET A 387 9.77 -0.13 -18.46
N MET A 388 8.98 0.73 -19.10
CA MET A 388 9.41 1.64 -20.15
C MET A 388 9.37 3.11 -19.70
N ASN A 389 9.97 3.98 -20.46
CA ASN A 389 10.03 5.41 -20.17
C ASN A 389 8.79 6.19 -20.63
N ASP A 390 8.24 5.82 -21.76
CA ASP A 390 7.10 6.49 -22.38
C ASP A 390 6.17 5.53 -23.12
N THR A 391 5.02 6.04 -23.54
CA THR A 391 3.95 5.26 -24.17
C THR A 391 4.36 4.71 -25.53
N LYS A 392 5.11 5.48 -26.33
CA LYS A 392 5.56 5.06 -27.66
C LYS A 392 6.51 3.88 -27.56
N ASP A 393 7.50 3.96 -26.67
CA ASP A 393 8.44 2.86 -26.42
C ASP A 393 7.71 1.61 -25.88
N ALA A 394 6.67 1.78 -25.07
CA ALA A 394 5.90 0.67 -24.52
C ALA A 394 5.08 -0.06 -25.60
N ASP A 395 4.39 0.68 -26.47
CA ASP A 395 3.60 0.13 -27.58
C ASP A 395 4.52 -0.61 -28.57
N GLU A 396 5.67 -0.03 -28.87
CA GLU A 396 6.65 -0.62 -29.77
C GLU A 396 7.25 -1.93 -29.21
N VAL A 397 7.50 -1.99 -27.90
CA VAL A 397 7.98 -3.21 -27.23
C VAL A 397 6.87 -4.27 -27.17
N GLU A 398 5.62 -3.88 -26.99
CA GLU A 398 4.47 -4.80 -27.08
C GLU A 398 4.39 -5.46 -28.46
N ASP A 399 4.42 -4.64 -29.53
CA ASP A 399 4.37 -5.11 -30.92
C ASP A 399 5.56 -6.03 -31.24
N TRP A 400 6.73 -5.69 -30.74
CA TRP A 400 7.92 -6.52 -30.88
C TRP A 400 7.77 -7.88 -30.19
N LEU A 401 7.24 -7.92 -28.96
CA LEU A 401 6.98 -9.16 -28.23
C LEU A 401 5.99 -10.04 -28.99
N LYS A 402 4.87 -9.47 -29.43
CA LYS A 402 3.81 -10.18 -30.20
C LYS A 402 4.32 -10.73 -31.53
N THR A 403 5.17 -9.98 -32.22
CA THR A 403 5.71 -10.37 -33.52
C THR A 403 6.81 -11.43 -33.39
N LYS A 404 7.71 -11.25 -32.43
CA LYS A 404 8.87 -12.13 -32.28
C LYS A 404 8.56 -13.43 -31.55
N TYR A 405 7.62 -13.40 -30.62
CA TYR A 405 7.23 -14.55 -29.80
C TYR A 405 5.70 -14.73 -29.78
N PRO A 406 5.07 -14.97 -30.96
CA PRO A 406 3.60 -14.97 -31.06
C PRO A 406 2.95 -16.06 -30.23
N GLU A 407 3.58 -17.21 -30.05
CA GLU A 407 3.05 -18.29 -29.22
C GLU A 407 2.91 -17.89 -27.75
N ASP A 408 3.84 -17.07 -27.25
CA ASP A 408 3.91 -16.69 -25.84
C ASP A 408 3.22 -15.35 -25.55
N PHE A 409 3.19 -14.40 -26.51
CA PHE A 409 2.82 -13.02 -26.22
C PHE A 409 1.77 -12.40 -27.15
N ALA A 410 1.29 -13.10 -28.20
CA ALA A 410 0.27 -12.54 -29.10
C ALA A 410 -1.11 -12.44 -28.44
N GLY A 411 -1.96 -11.57 -29.00
CA GLY A 411 -3.34 -11.35 -28.56
C GLY A 411 -3.39 -10.74 -27.16
N GLU A 412 -4.23 -11.30 -26.28
CA GLU A 412 -4.43 -10.86 -24.90
C GLU A 412 -3.30 -11.28 -23.94
N LYS A 413 -2.27 -11.99 -24.42
CA LYS A 413 -1.18 -12.49 -23.60
C LYS A 413 -0.19 -11.39 -23.17
N THR A 414 -0.20 -10.25 -23.84
CA THR A 414 0.56 -9.04 -23.46
C THR A 414 -0.41 -7.89 -23.27
N GLN A 415 -0.24 -7.17 -22.17
CA GLN A 415 -1.01 -5.97 -21.87
C GLN A 415 -0.08 -4.78 -21.69
N VAL A 416 -0.44 -3.63 -22.29
CA VAL A 416 0.21 -2.35 -22.04
C VAL A 416 -0.62 -1.51 -21.10
N ILE A 417 0.04 -0.90 -20.12
CA ILE A 417 -0.58 0.01 -19.19
C ILE A 417 0.04 1.39 -19.37
N HIS A 418 -0.76 2.29 -19.94
CA HIS A 418 -0.36 3.67 -20.14
C HIS A 418 -0.63 4.49 -18.90
N THR A 419 0.38 5.20 -18.43
CA THR A 419 0.26 6.21 -17.38
C THR A 419 0.59 7.58 -17.96
N ASP A 420 0.02 8.64 -17.40
CA ASP A 420 0.38 10.01 -17.74
C ASP A 420 1.74 10.41 -17.13
N LYS A 421 2.18 11.65 -17.38
CA LYS A 421 3.44 12.17 -16.84
C LYS A 421 3.47 12.26 -15.31
N SER A 422 2.31 12.26 -14.65
CA SER A 422 2.17 12.20 -13.19
C SER A 422 2.26 10.75 -12.66
N GLY A 423 2.23 9.75 -13.55
CA GLY A 423 2.21 8.33 -13.24
C GLY A 423 0.80 7.82 -12.90
N GLU A 424 -0.25 8.60 -13.18
CA GLU A 424 -1.63 8.16 -13.12
C GLU A 424 -2.04 7.43 -14.40
N VAL A 425 -2.89 6.42 -14.25
CA VAL A 425 -3.40 5.67 -15.40
C VAL A 425 -4.34 6.55 -16.19
N SER A 426 -4.14 6.66 -17.50
CA SER A 426 -5.02 7.43 -18.38
C SER A 426 -6.46 6.90 -18.31
N LYS A 427 -7.47 7.77 -18.52
CA LYS A 427 -8.88 7.37 -18.51
C LYS A 427 -9.17 6.18 -19.45
N LYS A 428 -8.50 6.13 -20.61
CA LYS A 428 -8.62 5.01 -21.58
C LYS A 428 -7.94 3.72 -21.10
N GLY A 429 -6.86 3.82 -20.32
CA GLY A 429 -6.12 2.67 -19.77
C GLY A 429 -6.69 2.13 -18.46
N LEU A 430 -7.60 2.87 -17.82
CA LEU A 430 -8.08 2.53 -16.47
C LEU A 430 -8.79 1.16 -16.41
N ASP A 431 -9.58 0.82 -17.41
CA ASP A 431 -10.29 -0.48 -17.45
C ASP A 431 -9.34 -1.65 -17.76
N VAL A 432 -8.29 -1.40 -18.54
CA VAL A 432 -7.22 -2.37 -18.80
C VAL A 432 -6.41 -2.59 -17.54
N ALA A 433 -6.00 -1.52 -16.86
CA ALA A 433 -5.27 -1.59 -15.61
C ALA A 433 -6.09 -2.31 -14.51
N ARG A 434 -7.39 -2.01 -14.40
CA ARG A 434 -8.30 -2.67 -13.46
C ARG A 434 -8.42 -4.16 -13.71
N ARG A 435 -8.55 -4.59 -14.97
CA ARG A 435 -8.58 -6.01 -15.35
C ARG A 435 -7.25 -6.69 -15.06
N ALA A 436 -6.15 -6.06 -15.42
CA ALA A 436 -4.81 -6.59 -15.15
C ALA A 436 -4.56 -6.80 -13.65
N VAL A 437 -4.99 -5.85 -12.80
CA VAL A 437 -4.88 -5.99 -11.34
C VAL A 437 -5.74 -7.15 -10.80
N ARG A 438 -6.94 -7.29 -11.34
CA ARG A 438 -7.91 -8.26 -10.82
C ARG A 438 -7.66 -9.69 -11.30
N ASP A 439 -7.31 -9.83 -12.57
CA ASP A 439 -7.41 -11.13 -13.25
C ASP A 439 -6.04 -11.77 -13.57
N VAL A 440 -4.92 -11.01 -13.47
CA VAL A 440 -3.59 -11.50 -13.89
C VAL A 440 -3.08 -12.70 -13.09
N ASP A 441 -3.45 -12.80 -11.82
CA ASP A 441 -3.04 -13.89 -10.92
C ASP A 441 -3.98 -15.09 -10.97
N LEU A 442 -5.09 -15.01 -11.73
CA LEU A 442 -5.98 -16.15 -11.91
C LEU A 442 -5.31 -17.24 -12.75
N GLU A 443 -5.54 -18.49 -12.39
CA GLU A 443 -4.95 -19.66 -13.08
C GLU A 443 -5.28 -19.69 -14.58
N ASN A 444 -6.47 -19.22 -14.96
CA ASN A 444 -6.95 -19.15 -16.33
C ASN A 444 -6.65 -17.81 -17.04
N SER A 445 -5.91 -16.90 -16.40
CA SER A 445 -5.54 -15.63 -17.02
C SER A 445 -4.71 -15.86 -18.29
N PRO A 446 -5.00 -15.21 -19.43
CA PRO A 446 -4.19 -15.33 -20.62
C PRO A 446 -2.85 -14.58 -20.51
N ILE A 447 -2.72 -13.62 -19.58
CA ILE A 447 -1.63 -12.63 -19.52
C ILE A 447 -0.29 -13.28 -19.16
N ASN A 448 0.71 -13.15 -20.02
CA ASN A 448 2.09 -13.59 -19.82
C ASN A 448 3.06 -12.43 -19.60
N ALA A 449 2.76 -11.26 -20.19
CA ALA A 449 3.57 -10.08 -20.04
C ALA A 449 2.73 -8.83 -19.78
N ILE A 450 3.32 -7.91 -19.04
CA ILE A 450 2.79 -6.58 -18.80
C ILE A 450 3.90 -5.58 -19.12
N VAL A 451 3.59 -4.66 -20.03
CA VAL A 451 4.46 -3.53 -20.36
C VAL A 451 3.85 -2.28 -19.76
N SER A 452 4.58 -1.61 -18.88
CA SER A 452 4.10 -0.42 -18.19
C SER A 452 4.97 0.79 -18.49
N VAL A 453 4.30 1.91 -18.76
CA VAL A 453 4.95 3.21 -18.82
C VAL A 453 4.98 3.81 -17.44
N LEU A 454 6.14 4.27 -17.01
CA LEU A 454 6.35 4.62 -15.64
C LEU A 454 5.92 3.47 -14.72
N MET A 455 6.39 3.49 -13.51
CA MET A 455 5.86 2.51 -12.58
C MET A 455 4.38 2.73 -12.39
N LEU A 456 3.67 1.64 -12.46
CA LEU A 456 2.35 1.60 -11.89
C LEU A 456 2.47 2.10 -10.45
N ARG A 457 2.05 3.34 -10.25
CA ARG A 457 1.97 3.90 -8.92
C ARG A 457 1.07 2.97 -8.10
N GLU A 458 0.97 3.15 -6.88
CA GLU A 458 0.28 2.43 -5.83
C GLU A 458 -0.96 1.60 -6.25
N GLY A 459 -1.19 0.51 -5.55
CA GLY A 459 -2.35 -0.34 -5.75
C GLY A 459 -2.14 -1.54 -6.67
N TRP A 460 -1.02 -1.63 -7.37
CA TRP A 460 -0.72 -2.82 -8.16
C TRP A 460 -0.21 -3.96 -7.27
N ASP A 461 -0.93 -5.07 -7.32
CA ASP A 461 -0.72 -6.22 -6.45
C ASP A 461 -0.73 -7.50 -7.28
N VAL A 462 0.40 -7.81 -7.90
CA VAL A 462 0.55 -9.01 -8.74
C VAL A 462 1.51 -9.99 -8.08
N GLN A 463 1.02 -11.21 -7.82
CA GLN A 463 1.77 -12.28 -7.18
C GLN A 463 2.64 -13.05 -8.17
N ASN A 464 2.17 -13.15 -9.40
CA ASN A 464 2.80 -14.01 -10.42
C ASN A 464 3.98 -13.38 -11.15
N VAL A 465 4.39 -12.15 -10.82
CA VAL A 465 5.61 -11.54 -11.37
C VAL A 465 6.83 -12.31 -10.92
N THR A 466 7.60 -12.83 -11.88
CA THR A 466 8.85 -13.58 -11.64
C THR A 466 10.07 -12.93 -12.26
N VAL A 467 9.86 -12.12 -13.29
CA VAL A 467 10.92 -11.38 -13.99
C VAL A 467 10.49 -9.92 -14.17
N VAL A 468 11.36 -9.01 -13.77
CA VAL A 468 11.21 -7.57 -13.95
C VAL A 468 12.31 -7.07 -14.89
N VAL A 469 11.93 -6.41 -15.97
CA VAL A 469 12.85 -5.78 -16.93
C VAL A 469 12.70 -4.27 -16.86
N GLY A 470 13.70 -3.58 -16.33
CA GLY A 470 13.70 -2.12 -16.18
C GLY A 470 14.54 -1.43 -17.26
N LEU A 471 13.88 -0.65 -18.15
CA LEU A 471 14.51 -0.03 -19.32
C LEU A 471 14.37 1.50 -19.31
N ARG A 472 14.21 2.06 -18.13
CA ARG A 472 13.97 3.47 -17.93
C ARG A 472 15.19 4.16 -17.33
N PRO A 473 15.55 5.40 -17.77
CA PRO A 473 16.45 6.24 -17.00
C PRO A 473 15.73 6.71 -15.72
N TYR A 474 16.27 6.35 -14.56
CA TYR A 474 15.81 6.89 -13.29
C TYR A 474 16.58 8.15 -12.96
N SER A 475 15.91 9.29 -12.89
CA SER A 475 16.50 10.50 -12.37
C SER A 475 16.11 10.66 -10.89
N ALA A 476 17.03 11.11 -10.06
CA ALA A 476 16.78 11.45 -8.66
C ALA A 476 15.65 12.49 -8.46
N LYS A 477 15.24 13.17 -9.54
CA LYS A 477 14.12 14.12 -9.54
C LYS A 477 12.72 13.46 -9.54
N ALA A 478 12.63 12.15 -9.76
CA ALA A 478 11.33 11.49 -9.93
C ALA A 478 10.62 11.13 -8.60
N ASN A 479 11.23 11.41 -7.43
CA ASN A 479 10.68 11.15 -6.08
C ASN A 479 10.08 9.74 -5.88
N ILE A 480 10.45 8.76 -6.72
CA ILE A 480 9.96 7.38 -6.64
C ILE A 480 11.02 6.58 -5.89
N LEU A 481 10.63 6.02 -4.77
CA LEU A 481 11.54 5.20 -3.97
C LEU A 481 11.69 3.80 -4.57
N PRO A 482 12.93 3.25 -4.61
CA PRO A 482 13.19 1.91 -5.13
C PRO A 482 12.34 0.82 -4.48
N GLU A 483 12.04 0.96 -3.21
CA GLU A 483 11.20 0.04 -2.45
C GLU A 483 9.76 -0.03 -3.01
N GLN A 484 9.19 1.10 -3.38
CA GLN A 484 7.84 1.14 -3.99
C GLN A 484 7.82 0.44 -5.35
N THR A 485 8.94 0.52 -6.07
CA THR A 485 9.10 -0.02 -7.42
C THR A 485 9.21 -1.53 -7.39
N ILE A 486 10.24 -2.00 -6.75
CA ILE A 486 10.60 -3.42 -6.73
C ILE A 486 9.63 -4.18 -5.82
N GLY A 487 9.22 -3.56 -4.71
CA GLY A 487 8.33 -4.14 -3.71
C GLY A 487 7.03 -4.73 -4.26
N ARG A 488 6.55 -4.23 -5.40
CA ARG A 488 5.32 -4.74 -6.04
C ARG A 488 5.49 -6.09 -6.71
N GLY A 489 6.67 -6.38 -7.25
CA GLY A 489 7.02 -7.70 -7.78
C GLY A 489 7.38 -8.72 -6.71
N LEU A 490 7.49 -8.29 -5.43
CA LEU A 490 7.96 -9.15 -4.35
C LEU A 490 6.86 -9.98 -3.67
N ARG A 491 5.61 -9.88 -4.07
CA ARG A 491 4.55 -10.68 -3.44
C ARG A 491 4.71 -12.17 -3.74
N LEU A 492 4.48 -12.98 -2.71
CA LEU A 492 4.58 -14.42 -2.84
C LEU A 492 3.51 -14.97 -3.77
N MET A 493 3.91 -15.85 -4.69
CA MET A 493 3.05 -16.63 -5.56
C MET A 493 2.46 -17.85 -4.81
N PHE A 494 3.26 -18.43 -3.92
CA PHE A 494 2.94 -19.62 -3.15
C PHE A 494 2.70 -19.26 -1.68
N ARG A 495 1.57 -18.66 -1.39
CA ARG A 495 1.19 -18.33 0.00
C ARG A 495 0.94 -19.56 0.88
N ASP A 496 0.89 -20.74 0.26
CA ASP A 496 0.43 -21.98 0.86
C ASP A 496 1.57 -22.97 1.12
N LEU A 497 2.78 -22.68 0.66
CA LEU A 497 3.94 -23.52 0.91
C LEU A 497 4.57 -23.18 2.25
N SER A 498 5.03 -24.21 2.95
CA SER A 498 5.75 -24.07 4.21
C SER A 498 7.03 -23.24 4.04
N ALA A 499 7.52 -22.67 5.13
CA ALA A 499 8.69 -21.77 5.19
C ALA A 499 10.01 -22.30 4.60
N SER A 500 10.03 -23.51 4.03
CA SER A 500 11.20 -24.14 3.41
C SER A 500 11.46 -23.72 1.96
N PHE A 501 10.55 -22.94 1.36
CA PHE A 501 10.68 -22.48 -0.03
C PHE A 501 10.91 -20.98 -0.11
N THR A 502 12.04 -20.56 -0.68
CA THR A 502 12.34 -19.15 -0.91
C THR A 502 11.96 -18.76 -2.33
N GLU A 503 10.88 -18.03 -2.48
CA GLU A 503 10.51 -17.46 -3.77
C GLU A 503 11.43 -16.30 -4.14
N ARG A 504 11.69 -16.17 -5.43
CA ARG A 504 12.54 -15.10 -5.97
C ARG A 504 11.87 -14.35 -7.12
N VAL A 505 12.32 -13.13 -7.35
CA VAL A 505 12.05 -12.35 -8.55
C VAL A 505 13.38 -11.92 -9.17
N ASP A 506 13.55 -12.17 -10.46
CA ASP A 506 14.76 -11.83 -11.18
C ASP A 506 14.62 -10.43 -11.81
N ILE A 507 15.59 -9.58 -11.53
CA ILE A 507 15.63 -8.17 -11.95
C ILE A 507 16.69 -8.02 -13.03
N ILE A 508 16.27 -7.62 -14.21
CA ILE A 508 17.13 -7.35 -15.38
C ILE A 508 16.91 -5.88 -15.77
N GLY A 509 17.95 -5.17 -16.14
CA GLY A 509 17.77 -3.79 -16.56
C GLY A 509 19.01 -3.13 -17.10
N ASN A 510 18.81 -1.94 -17.70
CA ASN A 510 19.90 -1.09 -18.12
C ASN A 510 20.66 -0.54 -16.90
N ARG A 511 21.79 0.12 -17.16
CA ARG A 511 22.66 0.62 -16.10
C ARG A 511 21.92 1.56 -15.15
N ALA A 512 21.12 2.47 -15.67
CA ALA A 512 20.39 3.43 -14.85
C ALA A 512 19.36 2.77 -13.94
N PHE A 513 18.72 1.70 -14.38
CA PHE A 513 17.81 0.92 -13.55
C PHE A 513 18.56 0.11 -12.47
N LEU A 514 19.70 -0.48 -12.81
CA LEU A 514 20.51 -1.21 -11.83
C LEU A 514 21.09 -0.28 -10.77
N ASP A 515 21.55 0.93 -11.14
CA ASP A 515 21.98 1.94 -10.19
C ASP A 515 20.85 2.33 -9.19
N PHE A 516 19.59 2.36 -9.66
CA PHE A 516 18.42 2.56 -8.81
C PHE A 516 18.16 1.36 -7.88
N VAL A 517 18.40 0.12 -8.34
CA VAL A 517 18.34 -1.08 -7.48
C VAL A 517 19.45 -1.06 -6.43
N ASP A 518 20.64 -0.56 -6.78
CA ASP A 518 21.75 -0.37 -5.84
C ASP A 518 21.43 0.68 -4.75
N GLU A 519 20.60 1.67 -5.05
CA GLU A 519 20.06 2.59 -4.03
C GLU A 519 19.16 1.86 -3.03
N LEU A 520 18.32 0.92 -3.47
CA LEU A 520 17.53 0.08 -2.58
C LEU A 520 18.42 -0.72 -1.63
N GLU A 521 19.51 -1.34 -2.14
CA GLU A 521 20.47 -2.06 -1.30
C GLU A 521 21.06 -1.17 -0.20
N LYS A 522 21.35 0.09 -0.53
CA LYS A 522 21.89 1.06 0.43
C LYS A 522 20.85 1.53 1.45
N LEU A 523 19.62 1.81 0.98
CA LEU A 523 18.53 2.30 1.85
C LEU A 523 18.07 1.24 2.85
N GLU A 524 17.94 0.00 2.39
CA GLU A 524 17.49 -1.14 3.20
C GLU A 524 18.65 -1.89 3.89
N GLU A 525 19.91 -1.48 3.66
CA GLU A 525 21.11 -2.16 4.18
C GLU A 525 21.11 -3.66 3.88
N LEU A 526 20.69 -4.01 2.69
CA LEU A 526 20.67 -5.38 2.21
C LEU A 526 21.63 -5.54 1.03
N LYS A 527 22.08 -6.76 0.79
CA LYS A 527 22.82 -7.12 -0.41
C LYS A 527 22.00 -8.15 -1.19
N LEU A 528 21.71 -7.82 -2.43
CA LEU A 528 20.97 -8.71 -3.31
C LEU A 528 21.91 -9.77 -3.90
N ASP A 529 21.38 -10.97 -4.07
CA ASP A 529 22.06 -11.98 -4.86
C ASP A 529 22.11 -11.55 -6.33
N THR A 530 23.05 -12.13 -7.06
CA THR A 530 23.24 -11.84 -8.49
C THR A 530 23.26 -13.12 -9.30
N PHE A 531 22.87 -13.03 -10.57
CA PHE A 531 23.06 -14.08 -11.56
C PHE A 531 23.64 -13.51 -12.85
N GLU A 532 24.43 -14.29 -13.57
CA GLU A 532 25.02 -13.87 -14.85
C GLU A 532 24.05 -14.20 -15.98
N ILE A 533 23.57 -13.14 -16.67
CA ILE A 533 22.62 -13.27 -17.77
C ILE A 533 23.22 -14.12 -18.89
N GLY A 534 22.48 -15.12 -19.37
CA GLY A 534 22.90 -16.01 -20.43
C GLY A 534 23.81 -17.19 -20.00
N LYS A 535 24.30 -17.18 -18.77
CA LYS A 535 25.14 -18.26 -18.23
C LYS A 535 24.43 -19.04 -17.12
N ASP A 536 23.88 -18.34 -16.13
CA ASP A 536 23.25 -18.96 -14.97
C ASP A 536 21.81 -19.37 -15.28
N LYS A 537 21.58 -20.66 -15.33
CA LYS A 537 20.23 -21.23 -15.51
C LYS A 537 19.45 -21.24 -14.19
N LEU A 538 18.15 -20.93 -14.30
CA LEU A 538 17.24 -21.03 -13.16
C LEU A 538 17.04 -22.51 -12.79
N ARG A 539 17.19 -22.81 -11.50
CA ARG A 539 16.81 -24.11 -10.93
C ARG A 539 15.91 -23.86 -9.73
N ILE A 540 14.69 -24.34 -9.80
CA ILE A 540 13.78 -24.39 -8.66
C ILE A 540 13.95 -25.77 -8.05
N VAL A 541 14.54 -25.83 -6.86
CA VAL A 541 14.69 -27.07 -6.12
C VAL A 541 13.53 -27.16 -5.14
N THR A 542 12.66 -28.13 -5.35
CA THR A 542 11.62 -28.48 -4.37
C THR A 542 12.26 -29.44 -3.37
N ILE A 543 12.46 -29.00 -2.15
CA ILE A 543 12.84 -29.88 -1.04
C ILE A 543 11.53 -30.48 -0.51
N LEU A 544 11.30 -31.75 -0.77
CA LEU A 544 10.17 -32.52 -0.26
C LEU A 544 10.35 -32.80 1.23
#